data_d8beec83e3baf66a0ac71e578fdea81b
#
_entry.id   d8beec83e3baf66a0ac71e578fdea81b
#
_cell.length_a   1.000
_cell.length_b   1.000
_cell.length_c   1.000
_cell.angle_alpha   90.00
_cell.angle_beta   90.00
_cell.angle_gamma   90.00
#
_symmetry.space_group_name_H-M   'P 1'
#
loop_
_entity.id
_entity.type
_entity.pdbx_description
1 polymer ?
#
loop_
_entity_poly.entity_id
_entity_poly.type
_entity_poly.pdbx_seq_one_letter_code
_entity_poly.pdbx_strand_id
1 'polypeptide(L)'
;MRELLKFSATWCQPCKSLAGNFKYVDLGDVSLKEYDIEQNMEEAKKFGVRGVPTMVLLEDGVEIGRKSGVLMADKIEEFIRG
;
A
#
# COMPACT_ATOMS: atom_id res chain seq x y z
N MET A 1 -4.06 -4.59 -15.51
CA MET A 1 -3.05 -5.04 -14.54
C MET A 1 -3.25 -4.32 -13.22
N ARG A 2 -3.04 -5.04 -12.14
CA ARG A 2 -3.20 -4.45 -10.81
C ARG A 2 -1.89 -3.92 -10.26
N GLU A 3 -1.97 -2.78 -9.60
CA GLU A 3 -0.85 -2.18 -8.88
C GLU A 3 -1.27 -1.90 -7.46
N LEU A 4 -0.38 -2.20 -6.51
CA LEU A 4 -0.58 -1.86 -5.12
C LEU A 4 0.38 -0.73 -4.76
N LEU A 5 -0.18 0.41 -4.36
CA LEU A 5 0.60 1.56 -3.91
C LEU A 5 0.65 1.52 -2.39
N LYS A 6 1.84 1.51 -1.82
CA LYS A 6 2.02 1.50 -0.37
C LYS A 6 2.66 2.81 0.07
N PHE A 7 1.89 3.62 0.80
CA PHE A 7 2.35 4.91 1.31
C PHE A 7 2.83 4.74 2.75
N SER A 8 4.02 5.23 3.03
CA SER A 8 4.65 5.07 4.34
C SER A 8 5.50 6.30 4.68
N ALA A 9 6.09 6.27 5.86
CA ALA A 9 7.05 7.30 6.30
C ALA A 9 8.12 6.64 7.15
N THR A 10 9.32 7.22 7.14
CA THR A 10 10.46 6.63 7.86
C THR A 10 10.27 6.62 9.37
N TRP A 11 9.50 7.57 9.90
CA TRP A 11 9.24 7.70 11.33
C TRP A 11 8.05 6.87 11.83
N CYS A 12 7.41 6.15 10.95
CA CYS A 12 6.13 5.47 11.22
C CYS A 12 6.37 4.03 11.64
N GLN A 13 6.15 3.70 12.92
CA GLN A 13 6.32 2.33 13.40
C GLN A 13 5.31 1.35 12.79
N PRO A 14 4.00 1.68 12.70
CA PRO A 14 3.08 0.77 12.01
C PRO A 14 3.47 0.48 10.57
N CYS A 15 4.10 1.45 9.90
CA CYS A 15 4.59 1.25 8.53
C CYS A 15 5.67 0.18 8.48
N LYS A 16 6.54 0.15 9.50
CA LYS A 16 7.60 -0.86 9.59
C LYS A 16 7.00 -2.25 9.83
N SER A 17 5.97 -2.32 10.67
CA SER A 17 5.27 -3.58 10.92
C SER A 17 4.62 -4.10 9.64
N LEU A 18 3.98 -3.22 8.90
CA LEU A 18 3.37 -3.60 7.62
C LEU A 18 4.43 -4.07 6.63
N ALA A 19 5.56 -3.37 6.54
CA ALA A 19 6.66 -3.76 5.67
C ALA A 19 7.16 -5.17 6.00
N GLY A 20 7.24 -5.50 7.30
CA GLY A 20 7.62 -6.83 7.73
C GLY A 20 6.63 -7.89 7.26
N ASN A 21 5.35 -7.58 7.32
CA ASN A 21 4.30 -8.51 6.89
C ASN A 21 4.36 -8.79 5.39
N PHE A 22 4.80 -7.81 4.60
CA PHE A 22 4.92 -7.98 3.15
C PHE A 22 5.93 -9.05 2.75
N LYS A 23 6.85 -9.41 3.62
CA LYS A 23 7.81 -10.49 3.33
C LYS A 23 7.12 -11.83 3.10
N TYR A 24 5.91 -11.98 3.62
CA TYR A 24 5.15 -13.22 3.54
C TYR A 24 3.98 -13.15 2.56
N VAL A 25 3.88 -12.04 1.82
CA VAL A 25 2.79 -11.82 0.87
C VAL A 25 3.20 -12.31 -0.50
N ASP A 26 2.34 -13.13 -1.10
CA ASP A 26 2.49 -13.51 -2.51
C ASP A 26 1.70 -12.51 -3.34
N LEU A 27 2.43 -11.63 -4.02
CA LEU A 27 1.81 -10.58 -4.85
C LEU A 27 1.24 -11.11 -6.16
N GLY A 28 1.69 -12.29 -6.60
CA GLY A 28 1.25 -12.83 -7.89
C GLY A 28 1.57 -11.86 -9.02
N ASP A 29 0.55 -11.46 -9.78
CA ASP A 29 0.71 -10.54 -10.90
C ASP A 29 0.58 -9.07 -10.51
N VAL A 30 0.39 -8.79 -9.23
CA VAL A 30 0.22 -7.41 -8.73
C VAL A 30 1.59 -6.76 -8.58
N SER A 31 1.77 -5.58 -9.18
CA SER A 31 2.99 -4.79 -9.00
C SER A 31 2.91 -3.99 -7.71
N LEU A 32 4.00 -3.92 -6.96
CA LEU A 32 4.07 -3.13 -5.75
C LEU A 32 4.90 -1.88 -6.00
N LYS A 33 4.34 -0.71 -5.67
CA LYS A 33 5.07 0.55 -5.66
C LYS A 33 5.04 1.11 -4.25
N GLU A 34 6.19 1.53 -3.77
CA GLU A 34 6.31 2.09 -2.42
C GLU A 34 6.62 3.57 -2.49
N TYR A 35 5.89 4.35 -1.72
CA TYR A 35 6.06 5.80 -1.66
C TYR A 35 6.30 6.24 -0.24
N ASP A 36 7.36 7.01 -0.04
CA ASP A 36 7.58 7.76 1.21
C ASP A 36 6.83 9.08 1.04
N ILE A 37 5.87 9.36 1.93
CA ILE A 37 5.01 10.53 1.76
C ILE A 37 5.76 11.85 1.83
N GLU A 38 6.92 11.87 2.47
CA GLU A 38 7.71 13.09 2.58
C GLU A 38 8.49 13.39 1.30
N GLN A 39 8.83 12.34 0.54
CA GLN A 39 9.54 12.49 -0.73
C GLN A 39 8.59 12.46 -1.93
N ASN A 40 7.37 12.01 -1.73
CA ASN A 40 6.38 11.85 -2.79
C ASN A 40 5.06 12.50 -2.41
N MET A 41 5.14 13.76 -1.98
CA MET A 41 3.97 14.50 -1.49
C MET A 41 2.88 14.64 -2.56
N GLU A 42 3.28 14.81 -3.81
CA GLU A 42 2.32 14.97 -4.89
C GLU A 42 1.51 13.70 -5.12
N GLU A 43 2.18 12.53 -5.06
CA GLU A 43 1.47 11.27 -5.20
C GLU A 43 0.51 11.05 -4.03
N ALA A 44 0.94 11.37 -2.81
CA ALA A 44 0.08 11.25 -1.65
C ALA A 44 -1.16 12.15 -1.79
N LYS A 45 -0.98 13.38 -2.27
CA LYS A 45 -2.10 14.29 -2.50
C LYS A 45 -3.02 13.80 -3.61
N LYS A 46 -2.44 13.28 -4.69
CA LYS A 46 -3.19 12.79 -5.83
C LYS A 46 -4.18 11.70 -5.42
N PHE A 47 -3.77 10.82 -4.51
CA PHE A 47 -4.63 9.74 -4.02
C PHE A 47 -5.36 10.09 -2.73
N GLY A 48 -5.21 11.31 -2.23
CA GLY A 48 -5.88 11.74 -1.01
C GLY A 48 -5.43 10.99 0.23
N VAL A 49 -4.16 10.60 0.28
CA VAL A 49 -3.60 9.88 1.43
C VAL A 49 -3.34 10.86 2.56
N ARG A 50 -3.95 10.63 3.71
CA ARG A 50 -3.83 11.51 4.88
C ARG A 50 -3.08 10.91 6.02
N GLY A 51 -2.90 9.62 6.02
CA GLY A 51 -2.20 8.93 7.10
C GLY A 51 -1.39 7.78 6.56
N VAL A 52 -0.52 7.24 7.37
CA VAL A 52 0.32 6.10 7.01
C VAL A 52 0.24 5.03 8.09
N PRO A 53 0.37 3.76 7.71
CA PRO A 53 0.47 3.28 6.35
C PRO A 53 -0.89 3.27 5.65
N THR A 54 -0.88 3.50 4.34
CA THR A 54 -2.09 3.39 3.52
C THR A 54 -1.72 2.63 2.26
N MET A 55 -2.58 1.70 1.87
CA MET A 55 -2.44 0.94 0.63
C MET A 55 -3.59 1.28 -0.30
N VAL A 56 -3.25 1.58 -1.56
CA VAL A 56 -4.24 1.87 -2.59
C VAL A 56 -4.08 0.85 -3.70
N LEU A 57 -5.15 0.16 -4.03
CA LEU A 57 -5.14 -0.86 -5.07
C LEU A 57 -5.72 -0.27 -6.35
N LEU A 58 -4.95 -0.33 -7.43
CA LEU A 58 -5.37 0.15 -8.74
C LEU A 58 -5.55 -1.02 -9.69
N GLU A 59 -6.56 -0.92 -10.56
CA GLU A 59 -6.72 -1.81 -11.70
C GLU A 59 -6.73 -0.96 -12.95
N ASP A 60 -5.73 -1.16 -13.80
CA ASP A 60 -5.57 -0.39 -15.04
C ASP A 60 -5.61 1.12 -14.77
N GLY A 61 -4.97 1.53 -13.68
CA GLY A 61 -4.87 2.94 -13.29
C GLY A 61 -6.05 3.50 -12.50
N VAL A 62 -7.08 2.70 -12.26
CA VAL A 62 -8.27 3.14 -11.53
C VAL A 62 -8.27 2.53 -10.13
N GLU A 63 -8.48 3.36 -9.11
CA GLU A 63 -8.55 2.89 -7.73
C GLU A 63 -9.77 1.98 -7.53
N ILE A 64 -9.52 0.74 -7.10
CA ILE A 64 -10.59 -0.22 -6.82
C ILE A 64 -10.71 -0.55 -5.34
N GLY A 65 -9.77 -0.10 -4.52
CA GLY A 65 -9.86 -0.31 -3.08
C GLY A 65 -8.74 0.39 -2.35
N ARG A 66 -8.91 0.54 -1.04
CA ARG A 66 -7.86 1.12 -0.20
C ARG A 66 -8.00 0.59 1.23
N LYS A 67 -6.86 0.44 1.89
CA LYS A 67 -6.79 0.00 3.28
C LYS A 67 -5.80 0.85 4.02
N SER A 68 -6.12 1.21 5.26
CA SER A 68 -5.22 1.94 6.15
C SER A 68 -4.87 1.07 7.33
N GLY A 69 -3.68 1.28 7.89
CA GLY A 69 -3.21 0.55 9.04
C GLY A 69 -2.49 -0.74 8.67
N VAL A 70 -2.14 -1.51 9.69
CA VAL A 70 -1.37 -2.74 9.51
C VAL A 70 -2.31 -3.91 9.23
N LEU A 71 -2.05 -4.58 8.11
CA LEU A 71 -2.74 -5.82 7.77
C LEU A 71 -1.75 -6.98 7.84
N MET A 72 -2.23 -8.14 8.28
CA MET A 72 -1.45 -9.36 8.22
C MET A 72 -1.36 -9.85 6.77
N ALA A 73 -0.37 -10.70 6.49
CA ALA A 73 -0.08 -11.15 5.13
C ALA A 73 -1.30 -11.76 4.42
N ASP A 74 -2.06 -12.60 5.11
CA ASP A 74 -3.24 -13.23 4.52
C ASP A 74 -4.30 -12.20 4.13
N LYS A 75 -4.47 -11.15 4.93
CA LYS A 75 -5.43 -10.09 4.66
C LYS A 75 -4.98 -9.21 3.49
N ILE A 76 -3.68 -8.99 3.39
CA ILE A 76 -3.13 -8.25 2.23
C ILE A 76 -3.42 -9.04 0.96
N GLU A 77 -3.18 -10.35 0.98
CA GLU A 77 -3.43 -11.21 -0.18
C GLU A 77 -4.90 -11.20 -0.58
N GLU A 78 -5.82 -11.26 0.38
CA GLU A 78 -7.24 -11.15 0.10
C GLU A 78 -7.58 -9.81 -0.56
N PHE A 79 -7.00 -8.74 -0.04
CA PHE A 79 -7.24 -7.39 -0.54
C PHE A 79 -6.80 -7.24 -2.00
N ILE A 80 -5.60 -7.69 -2.32
CA ILE A 80 -5.05 -7.51 -3.67
C ILE A 80 -5.70 -8.41 -4.73
N ARG A 81 -6.34 -9.48 -4.28
CA ARG A 81 -7.04 -10.41 -5.21
C ARG A 81 -8.52 -10.09 -5.33
N GLY A 82 -9.04 -9.39 -4.36
CA GLY A 82 -10.42 -8.98 -4.20
C GLY A 82 -11.22 -8.70 -5.37
#